data_2cd17a0670587dd7de28902fe80ff3f9
#
_entry.id   2cd17a0670587dd7de28902fe80ff3f9
#
_cell.length_a   1.000
_cell.length_b   1.000
_cell.length_c   1.000
_cell.angle_alpha   90.00
_cell.angle_beta   90.00
_cell.angle_gamma   90.00
#
_symmetry.space_group_name_H-M   'P 1'
#
loop_
_entity.id
_entity.type
_entity.pdbx_description
1 polymer ?
#
loop_
_entity_poly.entity_id
_entity_poly.type
_entity_poly.pdbx_seq_one_letter_code
_entity_poly.pdbx_strand_id
1 'polypeptide(L)'
;MEKTPKFDYSDIHWKENGKLKLCIVVGTRPEIIRLAAVITKCRQYFDVILAHTGQNYDYNLNGIFFRDLKLAEPEVYMDAVGDDLGATCGNIINCSYKLFAQTRPDAVLVLGDTNSCLSVIGAKRLHIPIFHMEAGNRCKDECLPEETNRRIVDIISDVNLAYSEHARRYLAECGLPKERTYVTGSPMAEVLHQNLAEIEASDIHKRLGLEKGKYILLSAHREENIDTEKNFRSLFNAVNAMAAKYDMPVLYSCHPRSRKRLEQSGFKLDPRVIQHEPLGFHDYNCLQMNAFAVVSDSGTLPEESSFFTSVGHPFPAICIRTSTERPEALDKACFILAGIDERSLLQAVDTAVEMNRAGDFGLPVPTYTDENVSTKVVKIIQSYTGIVNRMVWRKS
;
A
#
# COMPACT_ATOMS: atom_id res chain seq x y z
N MET A 1 15.44 -22.70 6.91
CA MET A 1 16.39 -22.67 5.78
C MET A 1 16.72 -21.22 5.53
N GLU A 2 18.00 -20.82 5.61
CA GLU A 2 18.44 -19.51 5.13
C GLU A 2 18.13 -19.40 3.65
N LYS A 3 17.35 -18.41 3.27
CA LYS A 3 17.05 -18.14 1.87
C LYS A 3 18.24 -17.39 1.28
N THR A 4 18.78 -17.91 0.20
CA THR A 4 19.89 -17.28 -0.54
C THR A 4 19.29 -16.51 -1.74
N PRO A 5 19.75 -15.28 -2.02
CA PRO A 5 19.28 -14.51 -3.17
C PRO A 5 19.41 -15.30 -4.47
N LYS A 6 18.34 -15.31 -5.29
CA LYS A 6 18.32 -15.99 -6.60
C LYS A 6 18.98 -15.09 -7.65
N PHE A 7 19.96 -15.61 -8.37
CA PHE A 7 20.66 -14.89 -9.43
C PHE A 7 20.59 -15.55 -10.81
N ASP A 8 20.04 -16.75 -10.90
CA ASP A 8 19.78 -17.45 -12.15
C ASP A 8 18.28 -17.58 -12.39
N TYR A 9 17.85 -17.13 -13.56
CA TYR A 9 16.47 -17.09 -14.02
C TYR A 9 16.33 -17.73 -15.40
N SER A 10 17.24 -18.63 -15.77
CA SER A 10 17.23 -19.34 -17.05
C SER A 10 16.00 -20.25 -17.22
N ASP A 11 15.35 -20.60 -16.11
CA ASP A 11 14.09 -21.33 -16.06
C ASP A 11 12.84 -20.49 -16.27
N ILE A 12 12.99 -19.15 -16.32
CA ILE A 12 11.87 -18.21 -16.46
C ILE A 12 11.71 -17.82 -17.93
N HIS A 13 10.54 -18.12 -18.48
CA HIS A 13 10.25 -17.91 -19.89
C HIS A 13 8.93 -17.14 -20.08
N TRP A 14 8.90 -16.31 -21.12
CA TRP A 14 7.67 -15.69 -21.59
C TRP A 14 6.78 -16.74 -22.29
N LYS A 15 5.47 -16.48 -22.33
CA LYS A 15 4.51 -17.33 -23.04
C LYS A 15 4.64 -17.24 -24.58
N GLU A 16 5.42 -16.26 -25.06
CA GLU A 16 5.65 -15.96 -26.48
C GLU A 16 4.34 -15.83 -27.30
N ASN A 17 3.36 -15.14 -26.70
CA ASN A 17 2.02 -14.96 -27.27
C ASN A 17 1.90 -13.74 -28.19
N GLY A 18 3.02 -13.12 -28.57
CA GLY A 18 3.08 -11.92 -29.42
C GLY A 18 2.66 -10.61 -28.74
N LYS A 19 2.39 -10.63 -27.44
CA LYS A 19 2.05 -9.45 -26.66
C LYS A 19 3.30 -8.80 -26.04
N LEU A 20 3.16 -7.53 -25.61
CA LEU A 20 4.19 -6.81 -24.89
C LEU A 20 4.59 -7.58 -23.61
N LYS A 21 5.90 -7.77 -23.42
CA LYS A 21 6.48 -8.46 -22.27
C LYS A 21 6.65 -7.51 -21.09
N LEU A 22 5.80 -7.67 -20.08
CA LEU A 22 5.78 -6.79 -18.91
C LEU A 22 6.26 -7.53 -17.65
N CYS A 23 7.31 -7.03 -17.02
CA CYS A 23 7.68 -7.49 -15.67
C CYS A 23 7.10 -6.55 -14.61
N ILE A 24 6.29 -7.10 -13.69
CA ILE A 24 5.75 -6.39 -12.54
C ILE A 24 6.53 -6.83 -11.31
N VAL A 25 7.10 -5.89 -10.56
CA VAL A 25 7.88 -6.20 -9.34
C VAL A 25 7.11 -5.75 -8.11
N VAL A 26 6.98 -6.67 -7.15
CA VAL A 26 6.34 -6.46 -5.86
C VAL A 26 7.21 -7.05 -4.73
N GLY A 27 7.02 -6.56 -3.51
CA GLY A 27 7.77 -7.07 -2.36
C GLY A 27 6.97 -7.16 -1.07
N THR A 28 5.82 -6.50 -1.01
CA THR A 28 5.02 -6.40 0.21
C THR A 28 3.53 -6.63 -0.06
N ARG A 29 2.79 -6.99 0.98
CA ARG A 29 1.32 -7.15 0.91
C ARG A 29 0.59 -5.92 0.38
N PRO A 30 0.86 -4.69 0.86
CA PRO A 30 0.18 -3.52 0.34
C PRO A 30 0.35 -3.31 -1.17
N GLU A 31 1.51 -3.68 -1.74
CA GLU A 31 1.74 -3.62 -3.19
C GLU A 31 0.86 -4.65 -3.91
N ILE A 32 0.82 -5.90 -3.41
CA ILE A 32 0.01 -6.98 -4.00
C ILE A 32 -1.46 -6.60 -3.99
N ILE A 33 -1.99 -6.11 -2.86
CA ILE A 33 -3.38 -5.70 -2.73
C ILE A 33 -3.69 -4.58 -3.72
N ARG A 34 -2.93 -3.51 -3.71
CA ARG A 34 -3.17 -2.34 -4.57
C ARG A 34 -3.02 -2.66 -6.06
N LEU A 35 -2.10 -3.55 -6.41
CA LEU A 35 -1.88 -3.95 -7.81
C LEU A 35 -2.80 -5.09 -8.28
N ALA A 36 -3.64 -5.68 -7.44
CA ALA A 36 -4.42 -6.87 -7.79
C ALA A 36 -5.22 -6.71 -9.10
N ALA A 37 -6.02 -5.64 -9.21
CA ALA A 37 -6.78 -5.34 -10.42
C ALA A 37 -5.87 -5.04 -11.63
N VAL A 38 -4.76 -4.33 -11.40
CA VAL A 38 -3.77 -4.01 -12.46
C VAL A 38 -3.06 -5.27 -12.94
N ILE A 39 -2.60 -6.15 -12.05
CA ILE A 39 -1.97 -7.43 -12.41
C ILE A 39 -2.92 -8.28 -13.24
N THR A 40 -4.17 -8.42 -12.78
CA THR A 40 -5.21 -9.18 -13.49
C THR A 40 -5.44 -8.62 -14.88
N LYS A 41 -5.59 -7.30 -15.01
CA LYS A 41 -5.81 -6.64 -16.29
C LYS A 41 -4.58 -6.77 -17.21
N CYS A 42 -3.38 -6.58 -16.68
CA CYS A 42 -2.14 -6.74 -17.44
C CYS A 42 -2.00 -8.17 -17.98
N ARG A 43 -2.31 -9.20 -17.20
CA ARG A 43 -2.27 -10.61 -17.66
C ARG A 43 -3.24 -10.91 -18.79
N GLN A 44 -4.31 -10.13 -18.95
CA GLN A 44 -5.23 -10.27 -20.10
C GLN A 44 -4.63 -9.71 -21.39
N TYR A 45 -3.88 -8.62 -21.33
CA TYR A 45 -3.45 -7.85 -22.50
C TYR A 45 -1.95 -7.93 -22.77
N PHE A 46 -1.14 -8.35 -21.84
CA PHE A 46 0.31 -8.50 -21.95
C PHE A 46 0.77 -9.92 -21.66
N ASP A 47 2.01 -10.22 -22.03
CA ASP A 47 2.76 -11.35 -21.49
C ASP A 47 3.42 -10.87 -20.19
N VAL A 48 3.01 -11.41 -19.04
CA VAL A 48 3.38 -10.88 -17.73
C VAL A 48 4.22 -11.88 -16.96
N ILE A 49 5.34 -11.41 -16.43
CA ILE A 49 6.08 -12.03 -15.33
C ILE A 49 5.86 -11.18 -14.09
N LEU A 50 5.24 -11.75 -13.04
CA LEU A 50 5.15 -11.16 -11.71
C LEU A 50 6.33 -11.66 -10.88
N ALA A 51 7.16 -10.73 -10.42
CA ALA A 51 8.35 -11.01 -9.62
C ALA A 51 8.21 -10.47 -8.21
N HIS A 52 8.41 -11.33 -7.21
CA HIS A 52 8.35 -10.98 -5.80
C HIS A 52 9.77 -10.94 -5.21
N THR A 53 10.13 -9.81 -4.57
CA THR A 53 11.49 -9.62 -4.02
C THR A 53 11.80 -10.45 -2.78
N GLY A 54 10.77 -11.00 -2.13
CA GLY A 54 10.93 -11.83 -0.92
C GLY A 54 10.80 -11.05 0.39
N GLN A 55 10.58 -9.74 0.37
CA GLN A 55 10.34 -8.97 1.59
C GLN A 55 9.05 -9.44 2.27
N ASN A 56 9.09 -9.54 3.61
CA ASN A 56 7.95 -9.99 4.44
C ASN A 56 7.35 -11.34 4.00
N TYR A 57 8.19 -12.26 3.54
CA TYR A 57 7.78 -13.60 3.14
C TYR A 57 7.47 -14.46 4.35
N ASP A 58 6.30 -14.29 4.92
CA ASP A 58 5.60 -15.35 5.67
C ASP A 58 4.56 -15.95 4.73
N TYR A 59 4.81 -17.18 4.29
CA TYR A 59 3.95 -17.90 3.35
C TYR A 59 2.48 -17.96 3.82
N ASN A 60 2.25 -18.07 5.12
CA ASN A 60 0.91 -18.10 5.70
C ASN A 60 0.19 -16.74 5.64
N LEU A 61 0.94 -15.64 5.61
CA LEU A 61 0.37 -14.29 5.52
C LEU A 61 0.20 -13.83 4.07
N ASN A 62 1.10 -14.19 3.15
CA ASN A 62 1.02 -13.77 1.74
C ASN A 62 0.05 -14.63 0.93
N GLY A 63 0.03 -15.95 1.10
CA GLY A 63 -0.84 -16.87 0.37
C GLY A 63 -2.34 -16.56 0.55
N ILE A 64 -2.72 -15.99 1.67
CA ILE A 64 -4.10 -15.54 1.94
C ILE A 64 -4.53 -14.45 0.94
N PHE A 65 -3.67 -13.47 0.67
CA PHE A 65 -4.02 -12.35 -0.21
C PHE A 65 -4.08 -12.75 -1.68
N PHE A 66 -3.18 -13.62 -2.14
CA PHE A 66 -3.28 -14.17 -3.50
C PHE A 66 -4.60 -14.93 -3.70
N ARG A 67 -5.02 -15.70 -2.71
CA ARG A 67 -6.27 -16.45 -2.73
C ARG A 67 -7.49 -15.53 -2.65
N ASP A 68 -7.54 -14.62 -1.66
CA ASP A 68 -8.66 -13.70 -1.45
C ASP A 68 -8.88 -12.80 -2.66
N LEU A 69 -7.79 -12.32 -3.27
CA LEU A 69 -7.83 -11.47 -4.46
C LEU A 69 -7.83 -12.27 -5.79
N LYS A 70 -7.93 -13.60 -5.72
CA LYS A 70 -7.96 -14.50 -6.88
C LYS A 70 -6.79 -14.30 -7.85
N LEU A 71 -5.61 -13.96 -7.31
CA LEU A 71 -4.38 -13.78 -8.07
C LEU A 71 -3.62 -15.09 -8.19
N ALA A 72 -3.04 -15.33 -9.37
CA ALA A 72 -2.05 -16.40 -9.52
C ALA A 72 -0.73 -16.01 -8.83
N GLU A 73 -0.04 -17.01 -8.29
CA GLU A 73 1.26 -16.85 -7.65
C GLU A 73 2.27 -16.16 -8.58
N PRO A 74 3.28 -15.46 -8.01
CA PRO A 74 4.38 -14.92 -8.79
C PRO A 74 5.15 -16.01 -9.55
N GLU A 75 5.53 -15.70 -10.78
CA GLU A 75 6.41 -16.55 -11.58
C GLU A 75 7.84 -16.56 -11.03
N VAL A 76 8.21 -15.52 -10.25
CA VAL A 76 9.58 -15.37 -9.74
C VAL A 76 9.55 -14.97 -8.27
N TYR A 77 10.31 -15.69 -7.44
CA TYR A 77 10.71 -15.27 -6.10
C TYR A 77 12.22 -15.00 -6.08
N MET A 78 12.62 -13.78 -5.75
CA MET A 78 14.02 -13.35 -5.78
C MET A 78 14.79 -13.74 -4.50
N ASP A 79 14.07 -13.97 -3.40
CA ASP A 79 14.63 -14.22 -2.05
C ASP A 79 15.72 -13.18 -1.66
N ALA A 80 15.45 -11.91 -1.95
CA ALA A 80 16.42 -10.82 -1.88
C ALA A 80 16.66 -10.28 -0.46
N VAL A 81 16.00 -10.82 0.55
CA VAL A 81 16.20 -10.38 1.95
C VAL A 81 17.62 -10.74 2.37
N GLY A 82 18.35 -9.77 2.89
CA GLY A 82 19.70 -9.92 3.44
C GLY A 82 19.71 -9.75 4.96
N ASP A 83 20.89 -9.82 5.54
CA ASP A 83 21.09 -9.73 7.00
C ASP A 83 20.75 -8.33 7.55
N ASP A 84 20.84 -7.32 6.72
CA ASP A 84 20.51 -5.93 7.06
C ASP A 84 19.79 -5.24 5.90
N LEU A 85 19.40 -3.98 6.12
CA LEU A 85 18.71 -3.17 5.12
C LEU A 85 19.58 -2.91 3.88
N GLY A 86 20.87 -2.66 4.07
CA GLY A 86 21.80 -2.41 2.96
C GLY A 86 21.97 -3.64 2.08
N ALA A 87 22.14 -4.82 2.70
CA ALA A 87 22.21 -6.10 1.99
C ALA A 87 20.91 -6.38 1.24
N THR A 88 19.75 -6.14 1.85
CA THR A 88 18.43 -6.31 1.23
C THR A 88 18.28 -5.41 -0.01
N CYS A 89 18.58 -4.11 0.10
CA CYS A 89 18.53 -3.18 -1.03
C CYS A 89 19.50 -3.59 -2.15
N GLY A 90 20.75 -3.95 -1.80
CA GLY A 90 21.75 -4.41 -2.77
C GLY A 90 21.32 -5.68 -3.48
N ASN A 91 20.75 -6.66 -2.75
CA ASN A 91 20.23 -7.90 -3.32
C ASN A 91 19.06 -7.64 -4.27
N ILE A 92 18.09 -6.77 -3.92
CA ILE A 92 16.98 -6.39 -4.79
C ILE A 92 17.50 -5.84 -6.12
N ILE A 93 18.45 -4.91 -6.08
CA ILE A 93 19.04 -4.34 -7.29
C ILE A 93 19.76 -5.41 -8.13
N ASN A 94 20.55 -6.27 -7.50
CA ASN A 94 21.32 -7.29 -8.20
C ASN A 94 20.41 -8.39 -8.78
N CYS A 95 19.46 -8.93 -7.99
CA CYS A 95 18.51 -9.94 -8.43
C CYS A 95 17.67 -9.44 -9.60
N SER A 96 17.12 -8.21 -9.49
CA SER A 96 16.32 -7.62 -10.56
C SER A 96 17.13 -7.33 -11.82
N TYR A 97 18.36 -6.85 -11.69
CA TYR A 97 19.25 -6.69 -12.84
C TYR A 97 19.48 -8.01 -13.59
N LYS A 98 19.76 -9.10 -12.85
CA LYS A 98 19.96 -10.44 -13.43
C LYS A 98 18.68 -10.96 -14.08
N LEU A 99 17.52 -10.81 -13.42
CA LEU A 99 16.23 -11.19 -13.98
C LEU A 99 15.98 -10.45 -15.30
N PHE A 100 16.11 -9.14 -15.32
CA PHE A 100 15.85 -8.35 -16.51
C PHE A 100 16.87 -8.59 -17.64
N ALA A 101 18.12 -8.85 -17.32
CA ALA A 101 19.13 -9.19 -18.33
C ALA A 101 18.85 -10.53 -19.02
N GLN A 102 18.33 -11.51 -18.26
CA GLN A 102 18.02 -12.85 -18.78
C GLN A 102 16.65 -12.88 -19.49
N THR A 103 15.61 -12.27 -18.91
CA THR A 103 14.26 -12.31 -19.47
C THR A 103 13.98 -11.23 -20.51
N ARG A 104 14.71 -10.10 -20.49
CA ARG A 104 14.58 -8.97 -21.40
C ARG A 104 13.14 -8.49 -21.59
N PRO A 105 12.46 -7.99 -20.54
CA PRO A 105 11.12 -7.44 -20.67
C PRO A 105 11.11 -6.16 -21.54
N ASP A 106 9.99 -5.90 -22.22
CA ASP A 106 9.77 -4.66 -22.95
C ASP A 106 9.51 -3.47 -22.01
N ALA A 107 8.96 -3.73 -20.83
CA ALA A 107 8.66 -2.74 -19.82
C ALA A 107 8.69 -3.32 -18.39
N VAL A 108 8.93 -2.46 -17.41
CA VAL A 108 8.87 -2.77 -15.97
C VAL A 108 7.85 -1.87 -15.30
N LEU A 109 6.99 -2.43 -14.45
CA LEU A 109 6.02 -1.73 -13.63
C LEU A 109 6.35 -1.95 -12.14
N VAL A 110 6.39 -0.86 -11.39
CA VAL A 110 6.49 -0.86 -9.93
C VAL A 110 5.42 0.05 -9.32
N LEU A 111 5.13 -0.14 -8.02
CA LEU A 111 4.19 0.69 -7.27
C LEU A 111 4.82 1.16 -5.96
N GLY A 112 4.73 2.47 -5.71
CA GLY A 112 5.03 3.07 -4.41
C GLY A 112 6.51 3.24 -4.14
N ASP A 113 6.92 2.91 -2.92
CA ASP A 113 8.14 3.39 -2.31
C ASP A 113 8.86 2.36 -1.42
N THR A 114 8.40 1.12 -1.44
CA THR A 114 9.08 0.05 -0.70
C THR A 114 10.44 -0.27 -1.36
N ASN A 115 11.27 -1.05 -0.67
CA ASN A 115 12.58 -1.41 -1.23
C ASN A 115 12.47 -2.19 -2.55
N SER A 116 11.36 -2.89 -2.81
CA SER A 116 11.12 -3.59 -4.08
C SER A 116 11.21 -2.65 -5.29
N CYS A 117 10.82 -1.38 -5.12
CA CYS A 117 10.88 -0.36 -6.16
C CYS A 117 12.30 0.00 -6.60
N LEU A 118 13.32 -0.29 -5.79
CA LEU A 118 14.74 -0.11 -6.17
C LEU A 118 15.16 -1.03 -7.33
N SER A 119 14.36 -2.04 -7.65
CA SER A 119 14.52 -2.86 -8.88
C SER A 119 14.60 -2.02 -10.15
N VAL A 120 13.99 -0.82 -10.17
CA VAL A 120 14.04 0.09 -11.32
C VAL A 120 15.46 0.55 -11.67
N ILE A 121 16.42 0.51 -10.71
CA ILE A 121 17.83 0.80 -10.99
C ILE A 121 18.39 -0.22 -11.99
N GLY A 122 18.07 -1.50 -11.83
CA GLY A 122 18.44 -2.55 -12.77
C GLY A 122 17.81 -2.34 -14.15
N ALA A 123 16.52 -2.03 -14.21
CA ALA A 123 15.80 -1.74 -15.45
C ALA A 123 16.41 -0.51 -16.18
N LYS A 124 16.71 0.56 -15.43
CA LYS A 124 17.32 1.78 -15.98
C LYS A 124 18.68 1.51 -16.63
N ARG A 125 19.52 0.70 -15.98
CA ARG A 125 20.84 0.32 -16.50
C ARG A 125 20.76 -0.55 -17.76
N LEU A 126 19.69 -1.27 -17.94
CA LEU A 126 19.42 -2.12 -19.12
C LEU A 126 18.57 -1.41 -20.18
N HIS A 127 18.28 -0.12 -20.00
CA HIS A 127 17.48 0.70 -20.92
C HIS A 127 16.09 0.12 -21.17
N ILE A 128 15.45 -0.42 -20.14
CA ILE A 128 14.09 -0.93 -20.17
C ILE A 128 13.14 0.19 -19.72
N PRO A 129 12.08 0.51 -20.45
CA PRO A 129 11.05 1.48 -20.04
C PRO A 129 10.46 1.17 -18.66
N ILE A 130 10.42 2.18 -17.79
CA ILE A 130 9.97 2.06 -16.39
C ILE A 130 8.71 2.86 -16.19
N PHE A 131 7.67 2.20 -15.65
CA PHE A 131 6.41 2.78 -15.25
C PHE A 131 6.29 2.72 -13.73
N HIS A 132 6.09 3.88 -13.08
CA HIS A 132 6.00 3.98 -11.64
C HIS A 132 4.62 4.47 -11.22
N MET A 133 3.82 3.60 -10.59
CA MET A 133 2.55 3.95 -9.97
C MET A 133 2.76 4.53 -8.57
N GLU A 134 1.83 5.32 -8.09
CA GLU A 134 1.93 6.07 -6.83
C GLU A 134 3.07 7.10 -6.83
N ALA A 135 3.47 7.55 -8.00
CA ALA A 135 4.53 8.53 -8.17
C ALA A 135 4.16 9.90 -7.62
N GLY A 136 5.12 10.61 -7.08
CA GLY A 136 4.97 12.00 -6.64
C GLY A 136 4.40 12.19 -5.24
N ASN A 137 4.10 11.15 -4.50
CA ASN A 137 3.68 11.28 -3.11
C ASN A 137 4.84 11.81 -2.24
N ARG A 138 4.53 12.70 -1.30
CA ARG A 138 5.52 13.28 -0.38
C ARG A 138 4.90 13.47 1.00
N CYS A 139 5.54 12.94 2.03
CA CYS A 139 5.20 13.24 3.43
C CYS A 139 6.15 14.29 4.06
N LYS A 140 7.25 14.62 3.37
CA LYS A 140 8.28 15.57 3.83
C LYS A 140 8.97 15.16 5.14
N ASP A 141 8.91 13.89 5.49
CA ASP A 141 9.63 13.30 6.62
C ASP A 141 10.79 12.45 6.11
N GLU A 142 11.99 13.03 6.13
CA GLU A 142 13.20 12.38 5.62
C GLU A 142 13.73 11.26 6.54
N CYS A 143 13.16 11.10 7.73
CA CYS A 143 13.45 9.96 8.60
C CYS A 143 12.82 8.66 8.10
N LEU A 144 11.85 8.75 7.19
CA LEU A 144 11.20 7.59 6.59
C LEU A 144 12.03 7.05 5.41
N PRO A 145 12.45 5.77 5.43
CA PRO A 145 13.19 5.16 4.32
C PRO A 145 12.42 5.24 3.00
N GLU A 146 11.10 5.16 3.07
CA GLU A 146 10.20 5.29 1.92
C GLU A 146 10.30 6.65 1.24
N GLU A 147 10.56 7.75 1.97
CA GLU A 147 10.73 9.07 1.37
C GLU A 147 11.97 9.14 0.46
N THR A 148 13.05 8.46 0.86
CA THR A 148 14.26 8.30 0.03
C THR A 148 13.97 7.47 -1.22
N ASN A 149 13.33 6.31 -1.05
CA ASN A 149 13.02 5.40 -2.15
C ASN A 149 12.13 6.09 -3.20
N ARG A 150 11.05 6.77 -2.78
CA ARG A 150 10.12 7.41 -3.73
C ARG A 150 10.78 8.50 -4.56
N ARG A 151 11.69 9.29 -3.97
CA ARG A 151 12.46 10.31 -4.69
C ARG A 151 13.37 9.68 -5.76
N ILE A 152 14.08 8.61 -5.41
CA ILE A 152 14.92 7.87 -6.36
C ILE A 152 14.06 7.34 -7.50
N VAL A 153 12.98 6.63 -7.18
CA VAL A 153 12.15 5.94 -8.15
C VAL A 153 11.43 6.92 -9.08
N ASP A 154 10.89 8.03 -8.55
CA ASP A 154 10.27 9.09 -9.34
C ASP A 154 11.22 9.67 -10.40
N ILE A 155 12.47 9.97 -9.99
CA ILE A 155 13.44 10.64 -10.86
C ILE A 155 13.92 9.72 -11.97
N ILE A 156 14.14 8.45 -11.70
CA ILE A 156 14.72 7.54 -12.69
C ILE A 156 13.66 6.82 -13.54
N SER A 157 12.39 6.84 -13.15
CA SER A 157 11.30 6.28 -13.94
C SER A 157 11.05 7.08 -15.21
N ASP A 158 10.67 6.39 -16.28
CA ASP A 158 10.44 7.02 -17.58
C ASP A 158 9.02 7.60 -17.70
N VAL A 159 8.05 6.93 -17.06
CA VAL A 159 6.64 7.37 -17.02
C VAL A 159 6.15 7.28 -15.58
N ASN A 160 5.70 8.41 -15.03
CA ASN A 160 5.16 8.51 -13.69
C ASN A 160 3.63 8.55 -13.70
N LEU A 161 3.02 7.64 -12.92
CA LEU A 161 1.58 7.46 -12.81
C LEU A 161 1.15 7.91 -11.40
N ALA A 162 0.81 9.18 -11.30
CA ALA A 162 0.41 9.82 -10.05
C ALA A 162 -1.03 9.45 -9.67
N TYR A 163 -1.34 9.43 -8.38
CA TYR A 163 -2.71 9.22 -7.91
C TYR A 163 -3.54 10.49 -7.97
N SER A 164 -2.92 11.67 -7.82
CA SER A 164 -3.61 12.94 -7.70
C SER A 164 -2.89 14.08 -8.41
N GLU A 165 -3.59 15.22 -8.55
CA GLU A 165 -2.99 16.45 -9.03
C GLU A 165 -1.94 17.00 -8.07
N HIS A 166 -2.07 16.78 -6.76
CA HIS A 166 -1.03 17.14 -5.79
C HIS A 166 0.28 16.42 -6.09
N ALA A 167 0.20 15.10 -6.29
CA ALA A 167 1.38 14.30 -6.63
C ALA A 167 2.00 14.74 -7.96
N ARG A 168 1.17 15.00 -8.99
CA ARG A 168 1.67 15.49 -10.28
C ARG A 168 2.37 16.85 -10.17
N ARG A 169 1.89 17.76 -9.31
CA ARG A 169 2.56 19.04 -9.06
C ARG A 169 3.93 18.83 -8.43
N TYR A 170 4.06 17.97 -7.43
CA TYR A 170 5.36 17.64 -6.84
C TYR A 170 6.35 17.10 -7.87
N LEU A 171 5.90 16.22 -8.77
CA LEU A 171 6.75 15.73 -9.86
C LEU A 171 7.20 16.85 -10.80
N ALA A 172 6.31 17.78 -11.13
CA ALA A 172 6.62 18.95 -11.95
C ALA A 172 7.63 19.89 -11.26
N GLU A 173 7.51 20.10 -9.94
CA GLU A 173 8.46 20.86 -9.13
C GLU A 173 9.86 20.21 -9.11
N CYS A 174 9.93 18.87 -9.21
CA CYS A 174 11.19 18.14 -9.37
C CYS A 174 11.79 18.22 -10.79
N GLY A 175 11.16 18.95 -11.71
CA GLY A 175 11.60 19.09 -13.09
C GLY A 175 11.33 17.88 -13.98
N LEU A 176 10.45 16.98 -13.57
CA LEU A 176 10.10 15.80 -14.35
C LEU A 176 9.18 16.14 -15.54
N PRO A 177 9.31 15.44 -16.67
CA PRO A 177 8.61 15.79 -17.90
C PRO A 177 7.10 15.60 -17.77
N LYS A 178 6.33 16.67 -18.04
CA LYS A 178 4.87 16.68 -17.95
C LYS A 178 4.21 15.71 -18.94
N GLU A 179 4.80 15.55 -20.11
CA GLU A 179 4.33 14.66 -21.17
C GLU A 179 4.49 13.15 -20.86
N ARG A 180 5.14 12.85 -19.75
CA ARG A 180 5.32 11.47 -19.26
C ARG A 180 4.84 11.32 -17.81
N THR A 181 3.96 12.22 -17.37
CA THR A 181 3.38 12.21 -16.01
C THR A 181 1.85 12.26 -16.14
N TYR A 182 1.19 11.19 -15.71
CA TYR A 182 -0.27 11.00 -15.83
C TYR A 182 -0.91 10.82 -14.47
N VAL A 183 -2.10 11.40 -14.28
CA VAL A 183 -2.93 11.11 -13.12
C VAL A 183 -3.84 9.93 -13.46
N THR A 184 -3.53 8.78 -12.88
CA THR A 184 -4.31 7.56 -13.07
C THR A 184 -5.36 7.35 -12.00
N GLY A 185 -5.16 7.95 -10.83
CA GLY A 185 -5.91 7.63 -9.62
C GLY A 185 -5.33 6.45 -8.86
N SER A 186 -5.87 6.20 -7.67
CA SER A 186 -5.50 5.05 -6.85
C SER A 186 -6.18 3.78 -7.36
N PRO A 187 -5.47 2.66 -7.50
CA PRO A 187 -6.10 1.39 -7.88
C PRO A 187 -6.92 0.73 -6.77
N MET A 188 -6.87 1.28 -5.53
CA MET A 188 -7.55 0.68 -4.37
C MET A 188 -9.07 0.61 -4.56
N ALA A 189 -9.68 1.66 -5.13
CA ALA A 189 -11.13 1.68 -5.36
C ALA A 189 -11.58 0.54 -6.29
N GLU A 190 -10.83 0.27 -7.35
CA GLU A 190 -11.13 -0.84 -8.27
C GLU A 190 -11.03 -2.19 -7.57
N VAL A 191 -10.05 -2.38 -6.69
CA VAL A 191 -9.89 -3.61 -5.90
C VAL A 191 -11.02 -3.76 -4.89
N LEU A 192 -11.35 -2.69 -4.15
CA LEU A 192 -12.44 -2.70 -3.17
C LEU A 192 -13.80 -2.98 -3.84
N HIS A 193 -14.06 -2.33 -4.99
CA HIS A 193 -15.29 -2.53 -5.74
C HIS A 193 -15.44 -3.98 -6.23
N GLN A 194 -14.38 -4.56 -6.79
CA GLN A 194 -14.37 -5.95 -7.24
C GLN A 194 -14.59 -6.97 -6.11
N ASN A 195 -14.34 -6.59 -4.86
CA ASN A 195 -14.47 -7.45 -3.69
C ASN A 195 -15.60 -7.00 -2.73
N LEU A 196 -16.41 -6.02 -3.09
CA LEU A 196 -17.40 -5.42 -2.19
C LEU A 196 -18.41 -6.45 -1.68
N ALA A 197 -18.90 -7.32 -2.56
CA ALA A 197 -19.84 -8.36 -2.19
C ALA A 197 -19.25 -9.36 -1.17
N GLU A 198 -18.01 -9.76 -1.32
CA GLU A 198 -17.32 -10.63 -0.37
C GLU A 198 -17.01 -9.92 0.96
N ILE A 199 -16.72 -8.61 0.91
CA ILE A 199 -16.53 -7.76 2.11
C ILE A 199 -17.85 -7.69 2.89
N GLU A 200 -18.97 -7.40 2.23
CA GLU A 200 -20.29 -7.32 2.87
C GLU A 200 -20.78 -8.67 3.42
N ALA A 201 -20.44 -9.77 2.74
CA ALA A 201 -20.79 -11.13 3.13
C ALA A 201 -19.93 -11.71 4.26
N SER A 202 -18.87 -11.02 4.69
CA SER A 202 -17.98 -11.54 5.75
C SER A 202 -18.71 -11.72 7.08
N ASP A 203 -18.52 -12.87 7.70
CA ASP A 203 -19.09 -13.23 9.01
C ASP A 203 -18.14 -12.91 10.18
N ILE A 204 -17.13 -12.06 9.95
CA ILE A 204 -16.07 -11.76 10.91
C ILE A 204 -16.60 -11.26 12.26
N HIS A 205 -17.66 -10.47 12.26
CA HIS A 205 -18.29 -9.99 13.51
C HIS A 205 -18.76 -11.16 14.38
N LYS A 206 -19.40 -12.15 13.75
CA LYS A 206 -19.85 -13.37 14.46
C LYS A 206 -18.66 -14.19 14.97
N ARG A 207 -17.62 -14.34 14.15
CA ARG A 207 -16.41 -15.10 14.54
C ARG A 207 -15.67 -14.46 15.72
N LEU A 208 -15.66 -13.13 15.80
CA LEU A 208 -14.99 -12.38 16.87
C LEU A 208 -15.92 -11.99 18.04
N GLY A 209 -17.22 -12.28 17.95
CA GLY A 209 -18.18 -11.87 18.97
C GLY A 209 -18.35 -10.34 19.08
N LEU A 210 -18.15 -9.62 17.97
CA LEU A 210 -18.25 -8.16 17.93
C LEU A 210 -19.63 -7.73 17.40
N GLU A 211 -20.13 -6.62 17.94
CA GLU A 211 -21.35 -5.99 17.45
C GLU A 211 -21.02 -4.78 16.57
N LYS A 212 -21.68 -4.68 15.41
CA LYS A 212 -21.51 -3.55 14.48
C LYS A 212 -21.74 -2.21 15.17
N GLY A 213 -20.86 -1.26 14.96
CA GLY A 213 -20.91 0.08 15.58
C GLY A 213 -20.52 0.12 17.07
N LYS A 214 -20.12 -1.00 17.68
CA LYS A 214 -19.76 -1.08 19.10
C LYS A 214 -18.33 -1.60 19.33
N TYR A 215 -17.42 -1.28 18.47
CA TYR A 215 -15.98 -1.51 18.64
C TYR A 215 -15.17 -0.46 17.86
N ILE A 216 -13.97 -0.22 18.30
CA ILE A 216 -12.99 0.59 17.60
C ILE A 216 -12.02 -0.34 16.89
N LEU A 217 -11.77 -0.11 15.61
CA LEU A 217 -10.75 -0.84 14.85
C LEU A 217 -9.44 -0.07 14.90
N LEU A 218 -8.40 -0.68 15.46
CA LEU A 218 -7.06 -0.11 15.56
C LEU A 218 -6.08 -0.86 14.66
N SER A 219 -5.31 -0.11 13.85
CA SER A 219 -4.15 -0.61 13.12
C SER A 219 -2.98 0.32 13.34
N ALA A 220 -1.95 -0.14 14.05
CA ALA A 220 -0.76 0.63 14.39
C ALA A 220 0.48 -0.26 14.22
N HIS A 221 1.28 0.02 13.19
CA HIS A 221 2.41 -0.83 12.82
C HIS A 221 3.62 -0.05 12.29
N ARG A 222 3.51 1.27 12.11
CA ARG A 222 4.60 2.09 11.61
C ARG A 222 5.72 2.23 12.64
N GLU A 223 6.95 2.20 12.14
CA GLU A 223 8.17 2.30 12.95
C GLU A 223 8.20 3.58 13.77
N GLU A 224 7.80 4.70 13.18
CA GLU A 224 7.73 5.99 13.84
C GLU A 224 6.86 6.00 15.11
N ASN A 225 5.81 5.17 15.14
CA ASN A 225 4.90 5.06 16.29
C ASN A 225 5.36 4.04 17.35
N ILE A 226 6.16 3.05 16.94
CA ILE A 226 6.42 1.86 17.76
C ILE A 226 7.88 1.79 18.25
N ASP A 227 8.85 2.29 17.49
CA ASP A 227 10.27 2.01 17.75
C ASP A 227 10.85 2.82 18.91
N THR A 228 10.43 4.07 19.09
CA THR A 228 10.90 4.85 20.24
C THR A 228 10.03 4.59 21.47
N GLU A 229 10.65 4.47 22.64
CA GLU A 229 9.92 4.26 23.90
C GLU A 229 8.90 5.36 24.18
N LYS A 230 9.25 6.61 23.85
CA LYS A 230 8.35 7.77 24.01
C LYS A 230 7.08 7.62 23.18
N ASN A 231 7.22 7.36 21.88
CA ASN A 231 6.07 7.26 20.97
C ASN A 231 5.24 6.01 21.27
N PHE A 232 5.90 4.90 21.55
CA PHE A 232 5.25 3.66 21.97
C PHE A 232 4.34 3.88 23.20
N ARG A 233 4.88 4.49 24.26
CA ARG A 233 4.07 4.77 25.47
C ARG A 233 2.97 5.78 25.21
N SER A 234 3.23 6.83 24.43
CA SER A 234 2.22 7.81 24.06
C SER A 234 1.04 7.14 23.34
N LEU A 235 1.32 6.34 22.31
CA LEU A 235 0.30 5.62 21.54
C LEU A 235 -0.52 4.68 22.43
N PHE A 236 0.12 3.78 23.20
CA PHE A 236 -0.62 2.76 23.95
C PHE A 236 -1.31 3.31 25.20
N ASN A 237 -0.83 4.42 25.78
CA ASN A 237 -1.60 5.16 26.79
C ASN A 237 -2.87 5.75 26.17
N ALA A 238 -2.77 6.36 24.99
CA ALA A 238 -3.94 6.89 24.27
C ALA A 238 -4.93 5.77 23.89
N VAL A 239 -4.44 4.58 23.48
CA VAL A 239 -5.28 3.41 23.22
C VAL A 239 -6.03 2.94 24.46
N ASN A 240 -5.35 2.86 25.62
CA ASN A 240 -5.99 2.50 26.89
C ASN A 240 -7.03 3.55 27.30
N ALA A 241 -6.71 4.85 27.18
CA ALA A 241 -7.64 5.93 27.47
C ALA A 241 -8.87 5.90 26.57
N MET A 242 -8.69 5.57 25.28
CA MET A 242 -9.78 5.39 24.31
C MET A 242 -10.69 4.21 24.70
N ALA A 243 -10.13 3.05 25.05
CA ALA A 243 -10.88 1.89 25.52
C ALA A 243 -11.70 2.22 26.78
N ALA A 244 -11.09 2.93 27.73
CA ALA A 244 -11.74 3.35 28.97
C ALA A 244 -12.87 4.37 28.72
N LYS A 245 -12.63 5.37 27.86
CA LYS A 245 -13.60 6.45 27.60
C LYS A 245 -14.85 5.97 26.92
N TYR A 246 -14.73 5.12 25.89
CA TYR A 246 -15.86 4.65 25.10
C TYR A 246 -16.51 3.36 25.63
N ASP A 247 -15.85 2.73 26.61
CA ASP A 247 -16.30 1.48 27.26
C ASP A 247 -16.71 0.39 26.22
N MET A 248 -15.88 0.18 25.22
CA MET A 248 -16.12 -0.80 24.16
C MET A 248 -14.82 -1.51 23.74
N PRO A 249 -14.90 -2.66 23.06
CA PRO A 249 -13.74 -3.35 22.54
C PRO A 249 -12.93 -2.47 21.59
N VAL A 250 -11.61 -2.48 21.73
CA VAL A 250 -10.66 -1.97 20.74
C VAL A 250 -10.00 -3.17 20.07
N LEU A 251 -10.43 -3.51 18.87
CA LEU A 251 -9.84 -4.58 18.10
C LEU A 251 -8.54 -4.09 17.46
N TYR A 252 -7.44 -4.53 17.99
CA TYR A 252 -6.10 -4.19 17.49
C TYR A 252 -5.62 -5.25 16.51
N SER A 253 -5.61 -4.93 15.21
CA SER A 253 -4.96 -5.71 14.17
C SER A 253 -3.45 -5.59 14.34
N CYS A 254 -2.89 -6.49 15.16
CA CYS A 254 -1.56 -6.37 15.71
C CYS A 254 -0.53 -7.10 14.84
N HIS A 255 0.36 -6.36 14.19
CA HIS A 255 1.47 -6.95 13.47
C HIS A 255 2.42 -7.71 14.43
N PRO A 256 3.05 -8.83 14.03
CA PRO A 256 3.95 -9.60 14.90
C PRO A 256 5.05 -8.77 15.57
N ARG A 257 5.61 -7.77 14.86
CA ARG A 257 6.59 -6.83 15.42
C ARG A 257 6.02 -6.02 16.59
N SER A 258 4.81 -5.49 16.43
CA SER A 258 4.13 -4.71 17.48
C SER A 258 3.80 -5.58 18.70
N ARG A 259 3.35 -6.81 18.46
CA ARG A 259 3.09 -7.79 19.53
C ARG A 259 4.34 -8.09 20.33
N LYS A 260 5.45 -8.42 19.66
CA LYS A 260 6.74 -8.66 20.29
C LYS A 260 7.22 -7.46 21.10
N ARG A 261 7.04 -6.24 20.60
CA ARG A 261 7.38 -5.02 21.32
C ARG A 261 6.54 -4.82 22.58
N LEU A 262 5.23 -5.07 22.50
CA LEU A 262 4.33 -5.02 23.67
C LEU A 262 4.75 -6.02 24.75
N GLU A 263 5.00 -7.27 24.37
CA GLU A 263 5.46 -8.30 25.30
C GLU A 263 6.79 -7.93 25.98
N GLN A 264 7.76 -7.43 25.19
CA GLN A 264 9.08 -7.03 25.72
C GLN A 264 9.03 -5.78 26.62
N SER A 265 8.11 -4.86 26.35
CA SER A 265 7.99 -3.61 27.14
C SER A 265 7.34 -3.81 28.50
N GLY A 266 6.64 -4.94 28.71
CA GLY A 266 5.80 -5.16 29.88
C GLY A 266 4.63 -4.17 30.02
N PHE A 267 4.28 -3.46 28.95
CA PHE A 267 3.17 -2.51 28.96
C PHE A 267 1.84 -3.24 29.11
N LYS A 268 1.00 -2.76 30.03
CA LYS A 268 -0.32 -3.36 30.29
C LYS A 268 -1.39 -2.65 29.46
N LEU A 269 -1.95 -3.38 28.52
CA LEU A 269 -3.14 -2.94 27.78
C LEU A 269 -4.39 -3.05 28.66
N ASP A 270 -5.34 -2.16 28.42
CA ASP A 270 -6.68 -2.26 29.00
C ASP A 270 -7.33 -3.60 28.57
N PRO A 271 -8.07 -4.29 29.44
CA PRO A 271 -8.69 -5.59 29.13
C PRO A 271 -9.62 -5.56 27.91
N ARG A 272 -10.14 -4.40 27.53
CA ARG A 272 -10.99 -4.21 26.34
C ARG A 272 -10.19 -4.15 25.03
N VAL A 273 -8.86 -4.02 25.09
CA VAL A 273 -8.00 -4.04 23.91
C VAL A 273 -7.72 -5.49 23.51
N ILE A 274 -8.30 -5.92 22.43
CA ILE A 274 -8.20 -7.27 21.89
C ILE A 274 -7.10 -7.30 20.82
N GLN A 275 -5.97 -7.92 21.13
CA GLN A 275 -4.89 -8.13 20.17
C GLN A 275 -5.25 -9.29 19.24
N HIS A 276 -5.40 -9.00 17.96
CA HIS A 276 -5.69 -10.00 16.93
C HIS A 276 -4.55 -10.02 15.90
N GLU A 277 -4.29 -11.19 15.34
CA GLU A 277 -3.38 -11.31 14.19
C GLU A 277 -3.90 -10.51 13.00
N PRO A 278 -3.02 -10.10 12.06
CA PRO A 278 -3.48 -9.40 10.86
C PRO A 278 -4.57 -10.19 10.14
N LEU A 279 -5.67 -9.51 9.85
CA LEU A 279 -6.85 -10.07 9.20
C LEU A 279 -6.65 -10.15 7.68
N GLY A 280 -7.39 -11.02 7.01
CA GLY A 280 -7.51 -11.06 5.56
C GLY A 280 -8.20 -9.80 5.00
N PHE A 281 -8.12 -9.62 3.69
CA PHE A 281 -8.59 -8.40 3.03
C PHE A 281 -10.10 -8.16 3.23
N HIS A 282 -10.92 -9.18 3.02
CA HIS A 282 -12.37 -9.05 3.15
C HIS A 282 -12.80 -8.79 4.59
N ASP A 283 -12.23 -9.52 5.55
CA ASP A 283 -12.54 -9.40 6.97
C ASP A 283 -12.16 -8.04 7.54
N TYR A 284 -10.95 -7.55 7.20
CA TYR A 284 -10.49 -6.24 7.66
C TYR A 284 -11.40 -5.12 7.14
N ASN A 285 -11.72 -5.12 5.85
CA ASN A 285 -12.58 -4.12 5.24
C ASN A 285 -14.03 -4.20 5.75
N CYS A 286 -14.55 -5.39 6.03
CA CYS A 286 -15.85 -5.56 6.67
C CYS A 286 -15.89 -4.95 8.07
N LEU A 287 -14.84 -5.17 8.87
CA LEU A 287 -14.73 -4.54 10.20
C LEU A 287 -14.58 -3.03 10.09
N GLN A 288 -13.79 -2.53 9.14
CA GLN A 288 -13.59 -1.10 8.92
C GLN A 288 -14.91 -0.38 8.57
N MET A 289 -15.67 -0.94 7.65
CA MET A 289 -16.96 -0.42 7.19
C MET A 289 -18.02 -0.34 8.32
N ASN A 290 -17.90 -1.19 9.35
CA ASN A 290 -18.88 -1.30 10.42
C ASN A 290 -18.35 -0.89 11.81
N ALA A 291 -17.19 -0.24 11.90
CA ALA A 291 -16.59 0.18 13.16
C ALA A 291 -17.29 1.44 13.74
N PHE A 292 -17.27 1.59 15.06
CA PHE A 292 -17.60 2.86 15.73
C PHE A 292 -16.63 3.96 15.29
N ALA A 293 -15.33 3.63 15.21
CA ALA A 293 -14.28 4.48 14.67
C ALA A 293 -13.13 3.59 14.17
N VAL A 294 -12.43 4.06 13.15
CA VAL A 294 -11.21 3.44 12.63
C VAL A 294 -10.02 4.33 12.95
N VAL A 295 -9.08 3.79 13.71
CA VAL A 295 -7.85 4.47 14.12
C VAL A 295 -6.66 3.75 13.48
N SER A 296 -5.95 4.41 12.57
CA SER A 296 -4.93 3.72 11.77
C SER A 296 -3.75 4.63 11.41
N ASP A 297 -2.55 4.05 11.32
CA ASP A 297 -1.37 4.66 10.70
C ASP A 297 -1.13 4.19 9.24
N SER A 298 -2.07 3.44 8.69
CA SER A 298 -1.97 2.94 7.31
C SER A 298 -2.07 4.08 6.29
N GLY A 299 -1.21 4.03 5.27
CA GLY A 299 -1.27 4.93 4.12
C GLY A 299 -2.52 4.74 3.25
N THR A 300 -3.23 3.61 3.37
CA THR A 300 -4.45 3.32 2.59
C THR A 300 -5.74 3.81 3.23
N LEU A 301 -5.72 4.19 4.52
CA LEU A 301 -6.91 4.69 5.23
C LEU A 301 -7.65 5.80 4.46
N PRO A 302 -6.97 6.82 3.88
CA PRO A 302 -7.65 7.85 3.11
C PRO A 302 -8.33 7.34 1.84
N GLU A 303 -7.74 6.36 1.18
CA GLU A 303 -8.29 5.73 -0.03
C GLU A 303 -9.53 4.89 0.31
N GLU A 304 -9.45 4.10 1.38
CA GLU A 304 -10.52 3.27 1.91
C GLU A 304 -11.70 4.13 2.39
N SER A 305 -11.43 5.17 3.20
CA SER A 305 -12.45 6.10 3.66
C SER A 305 -13.16 6.80 2.50
N SER A 306 -12.41 7.24 1.49
CA SER A 306 -12.94 7.86 0.29
C SER A 306 -13.85 6.90 -0.48
N PHE A 307 -13.40 5.67 -0.71
CA PHE A 307 -14.17 4.64 -1.41
C PHE A 307 -15.45 4.29 -0.66
N PHE A 308 -15.36 3.92 0.62
CA PHE A 308 -16.54 3.53 1.39
C PHE A 308 -17.56 4.66 1.53
N THR A 309 -17.12 5.91 1.63
CA THR A 309 -18.03 7.07 1.56
C THR A 309 -18.76 7.12 0.22
N SER A 310 -18.07 6.84 -0.90
CA SER A 310 -18.66 6.88 -2.24
C SER A 310 -19.72 5.82 -2.48
N VAL A 311 -19.64 4.69 -1.79
CA VAL A 311 -20.59 3.57 -1.89
C VAL A 311 -21.63 3.54 -0.75
N GLY A 312 -21.71 4.60 0.05
CA GLY A 312 -22.73 4.76 1.08
C GLY A 312 -22.43 4.13 2.44
N HIS A 313 -21.17 3.79 2.70
CA HIS A 313 -20.67 3.23 3.96
C HIS A 313 -19.61 4.11 4.64
N PRO A 314 -19.88 5.42 4.89
CA PRO A 314 -18.91 6.29 5.55
C PRO A 314 -18.64 5.80 6.97
N PHE A 315 -17.40 5.93 7.41
CA PHE A 315 -17.00 5.61 8.78
C PHE A 315 -16.08 6.71 9.35
N PRO A 316 -16.08 6.93 10.68
CA PRO A 316 -15.15 7.85 11.32
C PRO A 316 -13.71 7.37 11.14
N ALA A 317 -12.91 8.10 10.35
CA ALA A 317 -11.53 7.76 10.02
C ALA A 317 -10.55 8.68 10.73
N ILE A 318 -9.67 8.12 11.55
CA ILE A 318 -8.65 8.83 12.32
C ILE A 318 -7.26 8.30 11.98
N CYS A 319 -6.41 9.16 11.47
CA CYS A 319 -5.03 8.83 11.14
C CYS A 319 -4.10 9.21 12.31
N ILE A 320 -3.45 8.21 12.89
CA ILE A 320 -2.51 8.38 14.02
C ILE A 320 -1.07 8.65 13.53
N ARG A 321 -0.94 9.65 12.67
CA ARG A 321 0.35 10.14 12.15
C ARG A 321 0.45 11.64 12.36
N THR A 322 1.67 12.17 12.25
CA THR A 322 1.97 13.60 12.33
C THR A 322 2.04 14.27 10.96
N SER A 323 2.13 13.48 9.91
CA SER A 323 2.16 13.92 8.51
C SER A 323 1.43 12.93 7.62
N THR A 324 1.07 13.36 6.41
CA THR A 324 0.44 12.50 5.41
C THR A 324 1.02 12.76 4.02
N GLU A 325 1.18 11.69 3.26
CA GLU A 325 1.47 11.74 1.82
C GLU A 325 0.21 11.90 0.96
N ARG A 326 -0.96 12.10 1.59
CA ARG A 326 -2.28 12.19 0.94
C ARG A 326 -2.97 13.53 1.22
N PRO A 327 -2.38 14.69 0.88
CA PRO A 327 -2.98 15.99 1.19
C PRO A 327 -4.34 16.19 0.52
N GLU A 328 -4.56 15.60 -0.64
CA GLU A 328 -5.84 15.63 -1.35
C GLU A 328 -6.99 15.02 -0.55
N ALA A 329 -6.71 14.07 0.33
CA ALA A 329 -7.74 13.48 1.18
C ALA A 329 -8.10 14.39 2.37
N LEU A 330 -7.16 15.21 2.85
CA LEU A 330 -7.47 16.29 3.80
C LEU A 330 -8.29 17.41 3.15
N ASP A 331 -7.98 17.77 1.90
CA ASP A 331 -8.77 18.74 1.11
C ASP A 331 -10.25 18.31 0.98
N LYS A 332 -10.50 17.01 1.05
CA LYS A 332 -11.84 16.41 0.94
C LYS A 332 -12.42 15.96 2.30
N ALA A 333 -11.72 16.21 3.40
CA ALA A 333 -12.12 15.83 4.75
C ALA A 333 -12.41 14.34 4.93
N CYS A 334 -11.66 13.46 4.22
CA CYS A 334 -11.86 12.01 4.29
C CYS A 334 -11.46 11.42 5.63
N PHE A 335 -10.59 12.08 6.39
CA PHE A 335 -10.09 11.61 7.68
C PHE A 335 -9.59 12.77 8.53
N ILE A 336 -9.40 12.52 9.84
CA ILE A 336 -8.77 13.47 10.76
C ILE A 336 -7.33 13.00 11.04
N LEU A 337 -6.36 13.90 10.88
CA LEU A 337 -4.95 13.65 11.25
C LEU A 337 -4.75 14.03 12.73
N ALA A 338 -4.57 13.03 13.61
CA ALA A 338 -4.62 13.21 15.05
C ALA A 338 -3.26 13.14 15.77
N GLY A 339 -2.26 12.46 15.18
CA GLY A 339 -1.07 12.09 15.94
C GLY A 339 -1.34 10.96 16.95
N ILE A 340 -0.43 10.78 17.91
CA ILE A 340 -0.43 9.65 18.84
C ILE A 340 -0.57 10.06 20.33
N ASP A 341 -0.74 11.34 20.63
CA ASP A 341 -0.96 11.75 22.01
C ASP A 341 -2.42 11.59 22.44
N GLU A 342 -2.61 11.25 23.71
CA GLU A 342 -3.91 10.91 24.27
C GLU A 342 -4.98 11.99 24.01
N ARG A 343 -4.65 13.25 24.31
CA ARG A 343 -5.62 14.34 24.21
C ARG A 343 -6.05 14.55 22.76
N SER A 344 -5.10 14.65 21.85
CA SER A 344 -5.38 14.88 20.42
C SER A 344 -6.15 13.71 19.82
N LEU A 345 -5.79 12.47 20.17
CA LEU A 345 -6.48 11.28 19.68
C LEU A 345 -7.93 11.23 20.15
N LEU A 346 -8.18 11.43 21.45
CA LEU A 346 -9.55 11.41 21.99
C LEU A 346 -10.42 12.51 21.41
N GLN A 347 -9.88 13.72 21.24
CA GLN A 347 -10.61 14.82 20.59
C GLN A 347 -10.92 14.52 19.11
N ALA A 348 -9.97 13.91 18.38
CA ALA A 348 -10.18 13.53 16.99
C ALA A 348 -11.27 12.45 16.83
N VAL A 349 -11.27 11.44 17.72
CA VAL A 349 -12.31 10.40 17.72
C VAL A 349 -13.67 10.99 18.03
N ASP A 350 -13.80 11.85 19.07
CA ASP A 350 -15.07 12.52 19.40
C ASP A 350 -15.59 13.29 18.18
N THR A 351 -14.75 14.15 17.62
CA THR A 351 -15.14 14.99 16.47
C THR A 351 -15.56 14.13 15.27
N ALA A 352 -14.76 13.10 14.89
CA ALA A 352 -15.09 12.24 13.76
C ALA A 352 -16.40 11.47 13.95
N VAL A 353 -16.65 10.98 15.18
CA VAL A 353 -17.87 10.24 15.52
C VAL A 353 -19.10 11.16 15.53
N GLU A 354 -18.98 12.36 16.12
CA GLU A 354 -20.07 13.34 16.15
C GLU A 354 -20.44 13.80 14.74
N MET A 355 -19.46 14.13 13.90
CA MET A 355 -19.67 14.52 12.50
C MET A 355 -20.33 13.38 11.72
N ASN A 356 -19.85 12.15 11.88
CA ASN A 356 -20.44 10.98 11.19
C ASN A 356 -21.89 10.76 11.59
N ARG A 357 -22.25 10.92 12.88
CA ARG A 357 -23.63 10.83 13.36
C ARG A 357 -24.52 11.95 12.84
N ALA A 358 -23.95 13.14 12.64
CA ALA A 358 -24.66 14.28 12.07
C ALA A 358 -24.85 14.19 10.55
N GLY A 359 -24.18 13.22 9.88
CA GLY A 359 -24.18 13.11 8.43
C GLY A 359 -23.18 14.05 7.75
N ASP A 360 -22.30 14.68 8.52
CA ASP A 360 -21.23 15.54 8.01
C ASP A 360 -20.01 14.70 7.58
N PHE A 361 -20.18 13.96 6.50
CA PHE A 361 -19.12 13.17 5.92
C PHE A 361 -18.20 14.03 5.08
N GLY A 362 -16.93 13.63 4.94
CA GLY A 362 -16.06 14.16 3.91
C GLY A 362 -16.58 13.83 2.50
N LEU A 363 -16.02 14.50 1.51
CA LEU A 363 -16.29 14.17 0.12
C LEU A 363 -15.30 13.12 -0.38
N PRO A 364 -15.72 12.15 -1.19
CA PRO A 364 -14.78 11.24 -1.84
C PRO A 364 -13.76 12.01 -2.69
N VAL A 365 -12.49 11.63 -2.61
CA VAL A 365 -11.48 12.12 -3.55
C VAL A 365 -11.78 11.52 -4.93
N PRO A 366 -12.02 12.31 -5.97
CA PRO A 366 -12.44 11.78 -7.27
C PRO A 366 -11.50 10.69 -7.81
N THR A 367 -10.18 10.90 -7.67
CA THR A 367 -9.16 9.95 -8.13
C THR A 367 -8.96 8.74 -7.19
N TYR A 368 -9.69 8.66 -6.08
CA TYR A 368 -9.73 7.51 -5.17
C TYR A 368 -11.02 6.70 -5.31
N THR A 369 -11.86 7.04 -6.27
CA THR A 369 -13.10 6.33 -6.58
C THR A 369 -13.15 5.82 -8.02
N ASP A 370 -12.07 6.03 -8.78
CA ASP A 370 -11.93 5.53 -10.15
C ASP A 370 -11.86 3.99 -10.19
N GLU A 371 -12.77 3.37 -10.92
CA GLU A 371 -12.85 1.91 -11.07
C GLU A 371 -12.22 1.40 -12.38
N ASN A 372 -11.47 2.24 -13.08
CA ASN A 372 -10.83 1.92 -14.36
C ASN A 372 -9.33 2.20 -14.39
N VAL A 373 -8.71 2.27 -13.22
CA VAL A 373 -7.26 2.56 -13.10
C VAL A 373 -6.44 1.52 -13.83
N SER A 374 -6.77 0.24 -13.71
CA SER A 374 -6.09 -0.85 -14.42
C SER A 374 -6.15 -0.67 -15.94
N THR A 375 -7.27 -0.20 -16.47
CA THR A 375 -7.44 0.10 -17.91
C THR A 375 -6.57 1.27 -18.36
N LYS A 376 -6.50 2.35 -17.53
CA LYS A 376 -5.62 3.50 -17.80
C LYS A 376 -4.16 3.04 -17.86
N VAL A 377 -3.73 2.25 -16.87
CA VAL A 377 -2.35 1.74 -16.76
C VAL A 377 -1.98 0.90 -17.99
N VAL A 378 -2.83 -0.07 -18.37
CA VAL A 378 -2.59 -0.91 -19.56
C VAL A 378 -2.43 -0.04 -20.81
N LYS A 379 -3.33 0.92 -21.05
CA LYS A 379 -3.27 1.81 -22.22
C LYS A 379 -2.01 2.69 -22.22
N ILE A 380 -1.59 3.19 -21.07
CA ILE A 380 -0.38 4.02 -20.96
C ILE A 380 0.87 3.17 -21.22
N ILE A 381 0.98 1.98 -20.61
CA ILE A 381 2.11 1.07 -20.85
C ILE A 381 2.19 0.71 -22.34
N GLN A 382 1.10 0.32 -22.95
CA GLN A 382 1.06 -0.02 -24.38
C GLN A 382 1.49 1.16 -25.26
N SER A 383 1.07 2.38 -24.92
CA SER A 383 1.39 3.58 -25.69
C SER A 383 2.85 4.01 -25.51
N TYR A 384 3.31 4.04 -24.27
CA TYR A 384 4.57 4.70 -23.92
C TYR A 384 5.81 3.81 -24.00
N THR A 385 5.69 2.50 -23.99
CA THR A 385 6.84 1.59 -24.17
C THR A 385 7.62 1.92 -25.44
N GLY A 386 6.94 2.04 -26.57
CA GLY A 386 7.58 2.40 -27.83
C GLY A 386 8.08 3.85 -27.89
N ILE A 387 7.33 4.79 -27.26
CA ILE A 387 7.70 6.21 -27.19
C ILE A 387 8.98 6.37 -26.39
N VAL A 388 9.08 5.77 -25.21
CA VAL A 388 10.27 5.81 -24.36
C VAL A 388 11.48 5.19 -25.06
N ASN A 389 11.29 4.04 -25.71
CA ASN A 389 12.38 3.41 -26.48
C ASN A 389 12.95 4.33 -27.56
N ARG A 390 12.10 5.03 -28.30
CA ARG A 390 12.54 5.96 -29.36
C ARG A 390 13.11 7.28 -28.79
N MET A 391 12.40 7.93 -27.87
CA MET A 391 12.75 9.28 -27.43
C MET A 391 13.82 9.29 -26.36
N VAL A 392 13.80 8.34 -25.44
CA VAL A 392 14.74 8.28 -24.29
C VAL A 392 15.95 7.41 -24.64
N TRP A 393 15.67 6.19 -25.11
CA TRP A 393 16.72 5.19 -25.32
C TRP A 393 17.29 5.18 -26.74
N ARG A 394 16.67 5.94 -27.68
CA ARG A 394 17.08 6.01 -29.10
C ARG A 394 17.25 4.64 -29.73
N LYS A 395 16.40 3.68 -29.35
CA LYS A 395 16.31 2.38 -29.99
C LYS A 395 15.61 2.52 -31.34
N SER A 396 16.18 1.92 -32.36
CA SER A 396 15.62 1.87 -33.73
C SER A 396 14.41 0.93 -33.79
#